data_8914cb1c89630bd80552e9f312f007f0
#
_entry.id   8914cb1c89630bd80552e9f312f007f0
#
_cell.length_a   1.000
_cell.length_b   1.000
_cell.length_c   1.000
_cell.angle_alpha   90.00
_cell.angle_beta   90.00
_cell.angle_gamma   90.00
#
_symmetry.space_group_name_H-M   'P 1'
#
loop_
_entity.id
_entity.type
_entity.pdbx_description
1 polymer ?
#
loop_
_entity_poly.entity_id
_entity_poly.type
_entity_poly.pdbx_seq_one_letter_code
_entity_poly.pdbx_strand_id
1 'polypeptide(L)'
;MTQPTIRLLSLGAGVQSSTCLLLAAHDKIPRFEAAVFSDTGWEPQAVYRHLDRLTGIAQRAGIPVVRVGNGNIRADALDPKHRFASMPLFSLGPHGERGMARRQCTNEYKIKPIKREVRRRLGYPHPIRVPDGVYAEVAIGISLDEVGRARDSDVRYMRHVFPLLDLRWRREDCVAYLAEHGLGDTPKSSCIGCPFHNDGFWADLKARSPAEWADAVDFDTAIRHGSARANADGQPLRGRYYLHAQRVPLDQVVLRPRNRRSPNDSLGCGPFTCPHPSESVDPVPPEPTDAGAATAGREVA
;
A
#
# COMPACT_ATOMS: atom_id res chain seq x y z
N MET A 1 18.66 -6.16 -28.75
CA MET A 1 18.20 -6.29 -27.36
C MET A 1 17.67 -7.70 -27.18
N THR A 2 18.09 -8.42 -26.14
CA THR A 2 17.57 -9.77 -25.84
C THR A 2 16.10 -9.66 -25.47
N GLN A 3 15.26 -10.56 -26.00
CA GLN A 3 13.85 -10.66 -25.65
C GLN A 3 13.69 -11.09 -24.17
N PRO A 4 12.68 -10.60 -23.45
CA PRO A 4 12.40 -11.10 -22.11
C PRO A 4 12.02 -12.57 -22.17
N THR A 5 12.43 -13.34 -21.16
CA THR A 5 12.04 -14.76 -21.07
C THR A 5 10.57 -14.91 -20.76
N ILE A 6 10.01 -14.02 -19.93
CA ILE A 6 8.59 -13.98 -19.55
C ILE A 6 8.14 -12.54 -19.28
N ARG A 7 6.84 -12.29 -19.42
CA ARG A 7 6.18 -11.03 -19.06
C ARG A 7 5.15 -11.25 -17.98
N LEU A 8 5.25 -10.51 -16.88
CA LEU A 8 4.36 -10.59 -15.73
C LEU A 8 3.76 -9.23 -15.40
N LEU A 9 2.59 -9.23 -14.78
CA LEU A 9 1.99 -8.04 -14.18
C LEU A 9 2.10 -8.11 -12.65
N SER A 10 2.65 -7.08 -12.02
CA SER A 10 2.50 -6.87 -10.57
C SER A 10 1.10 -6.31 -10.31
N LEU A 11 0.17 -7.19 -9.94
CA LEU A 11 -1.23 -6.84 -9.74
C LEU A 11 -1.47 -6.42 -8.28
N GLY A 12 -1.74 -5.14 -8.05
CA GLY A 12 -2.13 -4.64 -6.72
C GLY A 12 -3.65 -4.62 -6.48
N ALA A 13 -4.46 -4.96 -7.51
CA ALA A 13 -5.92 -4.84 -7.50
C ALA A 13 -6.44 -3.42 -7.19
N GLY A 14 -5.64 -2.39 -7.44
CA GLY A 14 -6.05 -0.99 -7.45
C GLY A 14 -6.23 -0.48 -8.89
N VAL A 15 -6.64 0.77 -9.05
CA VAL A 15 -7.02 1.37 -10.34
C VAL A 15 -5.99 1.10 -11.45
N GLN A 16 -4.74 1.52 -11.29
CA GLN A 16 -3.76 1.43 -12.37
C GLN A 16 -3.39 -0.01 -12.73
N SER A 17 -3.18 -0.88 -11.75
CA SER A 17 -2.82 -2.28 -12.03
C SER A 17 -4.00 -3.08 -12.59
N SER A 18 -5.24 -2.77 -12.19
CA SER A 18 -6.45 -3.35 -12.80
C SER A 18 -6.60 -2.90 -14.25
N THR A 19 -6.29 -1.62 -14.53
CA THR A 19 -6.28 -1.09 -15.90
C THR A 19 -5.25 -1.82 -16.78
N CYS A 20 -4.02 -2.03 -16.29
CA CYS A 20 -3.01 -2.79 -17.03
C CYS A 20 -3.49 -4.21 -17.35
N LEU A 21 -4.12 -4.89 -16.39
CA LEU A 21 -4.68 -6.22 -16.61
C LEU A 21 -5.75 -6.21 -17.70
N LEU A 22 -6.66 -5.25 -17.62
CA LEU A 22 -7.77 -5.13 -18.57
C LEU A 22 -7.29 -4.76 -19.97
N LEU A 23 -6.33 -3.85 -20.09
CA LEU A 23 -5.69 -3.50 -21.37
C LEU A 23 -5.03 -4.72 -22.03
N ALA A 24 -4.34 -5.55 -21.24
CA ALA A 24 -3.73 -6.78 -21.74
C ALA A 24 -4.78 -7.83 -22.12
N ALA A 25 -5.88 -7.93 -21.35
CA ALA A 25 -6.99 -8.83 -21.66
C ALA A 25 -7.73 -8.44 -22.95
N HIS A 26 -7.68 -7.16 -23.34
CA HIS A 26 -8.27 -6.61 -24.58
C HIS A 26 -7.24 -6.41 -25.70
N ASP A 27 -6.04 -7.00 -25.59
CA ASP A 27 -4.96 -6.90 -26.58
C ASP A 27 -4.54 -5.45 -26.94
N LYS A 28 -4.74 -4.50 -26.00
CA LYS A 28 -4.33 -3.09 -26.15
C LYS A 28 -2.87 -2.85 -25.77
N ILE A 29 -2.30 -3.73 -24.96
CA ILE A 29 -0.87 -3.81 -24.62
C ILE A 29 -0.42 -5.27 -24.72
N PRO A 30 0.90 -5.53 -24.79
CA PRO A 30 1.40 -6.91 -24.81
C PRO A 30 0.87 -7.74 -23.64
N ARG A 31 0.45 -8.97 -23.92
CA ARG A 31 -0.14 -9.89 -22.95
C ARG A 31 0.88 -10.29 -21.89
N PHE A 32 0.38 -10.59 -20.71
CA PHE A 32 1.14 -11.14 -19.59
C PHE A 32 0.94 -12.66 -19.52
N GLU A 33 2.00 -13.39 -19.22
CA GLU A 33 1.92 -14.83 -18.94
C GLU A 33 1.28 -15.10 -17.58
N ALA A 34 1.32 -14.14 -16.67
CA ALA A 34 0.54 -14.14 -15.44
C ALA A 34 0.46 -12.74 -14.82
N ALA A 35 -0.60 -12.51 -14.04
CA ALA A 35 -0.72 -11.41 -13.10
C ALA A 35 -0.45 -11.93 -11.68
N VAL A 36 0.49 -11.32 -10.97
CA VAL A 36 0.92 -11.76 -9.64
C VAL A 36 0.39 -10.78 -8.60
N PHE A 37 -0.56 -11.25 -7.78
CA PHE A 37 -1.09 -10.51 -6.64
C PHE A 37 -0.35 -10.93 -5.37
N SER A 38 0.30 -9.98 -4.70
CA SER A 38 0.93 -10.24 -3.40
C SER A 38 -0.02 -9.90 -2.28
N ASP A 39 -0.55 -10.95 -1.66
CA ASP A 39 -1.51 -10.88 -0.56
C ASP A 39 -0.78 -10.66 0.76
N THR A 40 -1.17 -9.62 1.48
CA THR A 40 -0.64 -9.35 2.83
C THR A 40 -1.41 -10.08 3.92
N GLY A 41 -2.50 -10.78 3.55
CA GLY A 41 -3.43 -11.41 4.46
C GLY A 41 -4.34 -10.45 5.23
N TRP A 42 -4.24 -9.13 4.96
CA TRP A 42 -5.02 -8.10 5.65
C TRP A 42 -5.47 -6.96 4.71
N GLU A 43 -5.90 -7.33 3.50
CA GLU A 43 -6.52 -6.38 2.57
C GLU A 43 -8.03 -6.27 2.89
N PRO A 44 -8.68 -5.12 2.61
CA PRO A 44 -10.14 -4.99 2.73
C PRO A 44 -10.90 -6.01 1.87
N GLN A 45 -12.05 -6.48 2.33
CA GLN A 45 -12.92 -7.41 1.59
C GLN A 45 -13.31 -6.87 0.20
N ALA A 46 -13.43 -5.55 0.07
CA ALA A 46 -13.66 -4.91 -1.22
C ALA A 46 -12.53 -5.20 -2.22
N VAL A 47 -11.27 -5.26 -1.76
CA VAL A 47 -10.11 -5.60 -2.60
C VAL A 47 -10.16 -7.07 -3.01
N TYR A 48 -10.49 -7.98 -2.11
CA TYR A 48 -10.63 -9.40 -2.44
C TYR A 48 -11.77 -9.65 -3.44
N ARG A 49 -12.95 -9.06 -3.23
CA ARG A 49 -14.05 -9.16 -4.20
C ARG A 49 -13.68 -8.60 -5.57
N HIS A 50 -12.96 -7.48 -5.61
CA HIS A 50 -12.47 -6.91 -6.85
C HIS A 50 -11.45 -7.83 -7.53
N LEU A 51 -10.53 -8.43 -6.77
CA LEU A 51 -9.54 -9.39 -7.27
C LEU A 51 -10.23 -10.62 -7.88
N ASP A 52 -11.32 -11.11 -7.29
CA ASP A 52 -12.07 -12.24 -7.85
C ASP A 52 -12.74 -11.87 -9.19
N ARG A 53 -13.27 -10.65 -9.33
CA ARG A 53 -13.78 -10.12 -10.63
C ARG A 53 -12.66 -10.04 -11.67
N LEU A 54 -11.51 -9.48 -11.29
CA LEU A 54 -10.32 -9.40 -12.16
C LEU A 54 -9.83 -10.79 -12.56
N THR A 55 -9.85 -11.75 -11.65
CA THR A 55 -9.46 -13.14 -11.94
C THR A 55 -10.36 -13.75 -12.99
N GLY A 56 -11.68 -13.55 -12.92
CA GLY A 56 -12.62 -14.02 -13.94
C GLY A 56 -12.39 -13.39 -15.32
N ILE A 57 -12.06 -12.09 -15.37
CA ILE A 57 -11.73 -11.39 -16.63
C ILE A 57 -10.41 -11.95 -17.21
N ALA A 58 -9.38 -12.03 -16.38
CA ALA A 58 -8.05 -12.50 -16.76
C ALA A 58 -8.08 -13.95 -17.29
N GLN A 59 -8.84 -14.84 -16.64
CA GLN A 59 -9.02 -16.23 -17.08
C GLN A 59 -9.61 -16.34 -18.48
N ARG A 60 -10.64 -15.55 -18.79
CA ARG A 60 -11.24 -15.54 -20.14
C ARG A 60 -10.25 -15.06 -21.19
N ALA A 61 -9.31 -14.20 -20.83
CA ALA A 61 -8.23 -13.75 -21.68
C ALA A 61 -7.00 -14.68 -21.66
N GLY A 62 -7.03 -15.79 -20.92
CA GLY A 62 -5.90 -16.72 -20.80
C GLY A 62 -4.72 -16.17 -20.00
N ILE A 63 -4.96 -15.20 -19.09
CA ILE A 63 -3.96 -14.62 -18.19
C ILE A 63 -4.22 -15.17 -16.78
N PRO A 64 -3.45 -16.13 -16.27
CA PRO A 64 -3.65 -16.64 -14.91
C PRO A 64 -3.32 -15.57 -13.85
N VAL A 65 -4.19 -15.44 -12.85
CA VAL A 65 -3.92 -14.63 -11.65
C VAL A 65 -3.36 -15.53 -10.56
N VAL A 66 -2.18 -15.19 -10.07
CA VAL A 66 -1.45 -15.97 -9.06
C VAL A 66 -1.39 -15.16 -7.77
N ARG A 67 -1.94 -15.73 -6.70
CA ARG A 67 -1.80 -15.16 -5.35
C ARG A 67 -0.51 -15.69 -4.73
N VAL A 68 0.32 -14.78 -4.23
CA VAL A 68 1.53 -15.08 -3.47
C VAL A 68 1.50 -14.31 -2.15
N GLY A 69 2.18 -14.78 -1.13
CA GLY A 69 2.18 -14.12 0.17
C GLY A 69 3.39 -14.51 1.02
N ASN A 70 3.50 -13.90 2.18
CA ASN A 70 4.55 -14.17 3.17
C ASN A 70 3.99 -14.15 4.59
N GLY A 71 2.78 -14.70 4.79
CA GLY A 71 2.05 -14.67 6.05
C GLY A 71 0.97 -13.61 6.09
N ASN A 72 0.51 -13.29 7.30
CA ASN A 72 -0.51 -12.29 7.57
C ASN A 72 0.10 -11.12 8.35
N ILE A 73 0.17 -9.94 7.72
CA ILE A 73 0.87 -8.78 8.30
C ILE A 73 0.32 -8.35 9.67
N ARG A 74 -0.98 -8.53 9.91
CA ARG A 74 -1.61 -8.22 11.19
C ARG A 74 -1.22 -9.23 12.26
N ALA A 75 -1.42 -10.50 11.97
CA ALA A 75 -1.11 -11.59 12.90
C ALA A 75 0.39 -11.62 13.23
N ASP A 76 1.25 -11.53 12.22
CA ASP A 76 2.70 -11.55 12.36
C ASP A 76 3.23 -10.35 13.19
N ALA A 77 2.58 -9.18 13.09
CA ALA A 77 2.96 -8.01 13.86
C ALA A 77 2.66 -8.17 15.37
N LEU A 78 1.67 -8.99 15.72
CA LEU A 78 1.23 -9.25 17.09
C LEU A 78 1.80 -10.56 17.67
N ASP A 79 2.46 -11.38 16.85
CA ASP A 79 3.07 -12.65 17.30
C ASP A 79 4.46 -12.40 17.92
N PRO A 80 4.66 -12.70 19.22
CA PRO A 80 5.95 -12.56 19.89
C PRO A 80 7.04 -13.48 19.33
N LYS A 81 6.67 -14.54 18.61
CA LYS A 81 7.62 -15.47 17.99
C LYS A 81 8.00 -15.05 16.57
N HIS A 82 7.19 -14.23 15.91
CA HIS A 82 7.43 -13.82 14.54
C HIS A 82 8.37 -12.60 14.48
N ARG A 83 9.22 -12.56 13.43
CA ARG A 83 10.02 -11.37 13.15
C ARG A 83 9.10 -10.21 12.80
N PHE A 84 9.17 -9.12 13.56
CA PHE A 84 8.42 -7.91 13.29
C PHE A 84 8.94 -7.20 12.03
N ALA A 85 8.17 -7.24 10.95
CA ALA A 85 8.39 -6.38 9.79
C ALA A 85 7.62 -5.08 10.00
N SER A 86 8.32 -4.05 10.45
CA SER A 86 7.72 -2.79 10.85
C SER A 86 6.81 -2.18 9.76
N MET A 87 5.60 -1.82 10.16
CA MET A 87 4.73 -0.92 9.39
C MET A 87 5.11 0.53 9.73
N PRO A 88 4.83 1.51 8.85
CA PRO A 88 5.16 2.92 9.08
C PRO A 88 4.20 3.58 10.07
N LEU A 89 4.09 3.00 11.28
CA LEU A 89 3.24 3.50 12.37
C LEU A 89 3.70 4.88 12.81
N PHE A 90 2.76 5.76 13.09
CA PHE A 90 3.06 7.04 13.72
C PHE A 90 3.51 6.82 15.17
N SER A 91 4.63 7.39 15.57
CA SER A 91 5.17 7.22 16.92
C SER A 91 5.11 8.51 17.73
N LEU A 92 4.91 8.35 19.03
CA LEU A 92 5.00 9.41 20.04
C LEU A 92 5.97 8.96 21.12
N GLY A 93 7.09 9.64 21.22
CA GLY A 93 8.12 9.38 22.22
C GLY A 93 7.69 9.79 23.63
N PRO A 94 8.47 9.39 24.66
CA PRO A 94 8.13 9.66 26.06
C PRO A 94 8.10 11.16 26.42
N HIS A 95 8.81 12.01 25.67
CA HIS A 95 8.82 13.46 25.86
C HIS A 95 8.02 14.22 24.79
N GLY A 96 7.14 13.52 24.06
CA GLY A 96 6.31 14.12 23.02
C GLY A 96 6.93 14.15 21.62
N GLU A 97 8.09 13.52 21.41
CA GLU A 97 8.74 13.46 20.10
C GLU A 97 7.85 12.73 19.10
N ARG A 98 7.60 13.38 17.98
CA ARG A 98 6.80 12.84 16.89
C ARG A 98 7.69 12.19 15.84
N GLY A 99 7.36 10.98 15.45
CA GLY A 99 8.10 10.22 14.44
C GLY A 99 7.22 9.25 13.67
N MET A 100 7.88 8.43 12.86
CA MET A 100 7.27 7.33 12.14
C MET A 100 8.22 6.13 12.14
N ALA A 101 7.66 4.93 12.34
CA ALA A 101 8.42 3.69 12.26
C ALA A 101 8.86 3.38 10.81
N ARG A 102 9.95 2.61 10.66
CA ARG A 102 10.45 2.21 9.35
C ARG A 102 9.42 1.36 8.60
N ARG A 103 9.27 1.61 7.30
CA ARG A 103 8.41 0.83 6.44
C ARG A 103 9.14 -0.39 5.87
N GLN A 104 8.99 -1.54 6.51
CA GLN A 104 9.55 -2.81 6.06
C GLN A 104 8.49 -3.73 5.43
N CYS A 105 7.21 -3.48 5.74
CA CYS A 105 6.08 -4.30 5.29
C CYS A 105 6.02 -4.47 3.76
N THR A 106 6.29 -3.42 2.99
CA THR A 106 6.29 -3.50 1.52
C THR A 106 7.30 -4.51 0.99
N ASN A 107 8.52 -4.49 1.53
CA ASN A 107 9.55 -5.43 1.11
C ASN A 107 9.19 -6.86 1.53
N GLU A 108 8.77 -7.04 2.79
CA GLU A 108 8.52 -8.35 3.37
C GLU A 108 7.30 -9.04 2.76
N TYR A 109 6.15 -8.34 2.70
CA TYR A 109 4.87 -8.95 2.32
C TYR A 109 4.51 -8.74 0.85
N LYS A 110 5.19 -7.84 0.11
CA LYS A 110 4.85 -7.57 -1.29
C LYS A 110 6.00 -7.87 -2.24
N ILE A 111 7.18 -7.27 -2.05
CA ILE A 111 8.29 -7.39 -3.00
C ILE A 111 8.92 -8.79 -2.98
N LYS A 112 9.26 -9.31 -1.80
CA LYS A 112 9.88 -10.63 -1.67
C LYS A 112 9.02 -11.78 -2.25
N PRO A 113 7.70 -11.85 -1.98
CA PRO A 113 6.85 -12.87 -2.60
C PRO A 113 6.83 -12.79 -4.12
N ILE A 114 6.74 -11.58 -4.69
CA ILE A 114 6.78 -11.39 -6.16
C ILE A 114 8.14 -11.84 -6.71
N LYS A 115 9.26 -11.44 -6.12
CA LYS A 115 10.60 -11.86 -6.54
C LYS A 115 10.77 -13.40 -6.49
N ARG A 116 10.21 -14.07 -5.48
CA ARG A 116 10.20 -15.54 -5.41
C ARG A 116 9.41 -16.15 -6.56
N GLU A 117 8.23 -15.63 -6.86
CA GLU A 117 7.39 -16.11 -7.96
C GLU A 117 8.03 -15.88 -9.32
N VAL A 118 8.64 -14.70 -9.55
CA VAL A 118 9.41 -14.42 -10.77
C VAL A 118 10.50 -15.47 -10.97
N ARG A 119 11.31 -15.74 -9.95
CA ARG A 119 12.38 -16.76 -10.03
C ARG A 119 11.85 -18.16 -10.31
N ARG A 120 10.73 -18.53 -9.65
CA ARG A 120 10.07 -19.81 -9.88
C ARG A 120 9.64 -19.98 -11.33
N ARG A 121 9.04 -18.94 -11.92
CA ARG A 121 8.59 -18.94 -13.32
C ARG A 121 9.73 -18.92 -14.33
N LEU A 122 10.83 -18.28 -14.00
CA LEU A 122 12.05 -18.34 -14.81
C LEU A 122 12.73 -19.71 -14.76
N GLY A 123 12.30 -20.62 -13.87
CA GLY A 123 12.93 -21.94 -13.68
C GLY A 123 14.13 -21.95 -12.73
N TYR A 124 14.38 -20.82 -12.02
CA TYR A 124 15.53 -20.68 -11.10
C TYR A 124 15.07 -20.29 -9.69
N PRO A 125 14.33 -21.16 -8.97
CA PRO A 125 13.95 -20.88 -7.59
C PRO A 125 15.20 -20.73 -6.72
N HIS A 126 15.09 -19.97 -5.60
CA HIS A 126 16.21 -19.85 -4.65
C HIS A 126 16.58 -21.25 -4.08
N PRO A 127 17.88 -21.59 -3.96
CA PRO A 127 19.07 -20.72 -4.10
C PRO A 127 19.70 -20.70 -5.51
N ILE A 128 19.12 -21.33 -6.52
CA ILE A 128 19.69 -21.47 -7.88
C ILE A 128 19.91 -20.06 -8.48
N ARG A 129 21.13 -19.77 -8.96
CA ARG A 129 21.45 -18.50 -9.63
C ARG A 129 20.71 -18.39 -10.96
N VAL A 130 20.09 -17.25 -11.22
CA VAL A 130 19.53 -16.93 -12.55
C VAL A 130 20.69 -16.56 -13.49
N PRO A 131 20.83 -17.23 -14.65
CA PRO A 131 21.87 -16.92 -15.61
C PRO A 131 21.77 -15.49 -16.18
N ASP A 132 22.90 -14.95 -16.62
CA ASP A 132 22.91 -13.64 -17.31
C ASP A 132 22.14 -13.75 -18.64
N GLY A 133 21.34 -12.72 -18.92
CA GLY A 133 20.47 -12.69 -20.11
C GLY A 133 19.08 -13.30 -19.90
N VAL A 134 18.85 -14.06 -18.82
CA VAL A 134 17.52 -14.57 -18.44
C VAL A 134 16.86 -13.57 -17.50
N TYR A 135 15.71 -13.02 -17.90
CA TYR A 135 14.99 -12.06 -17.09
C TYR A 135 13.51 -12.03 -17.40
N ALA A 136 12.74 -11.54 -16.43
CA ALA A 136 11.31 -11.24 -16.57
C ALA A 136 11.11 -9.74 -16.76
N GLU A 137 10.23 -9.34 -17.68
CA GLU A 137 9.60 -8.03 -17.62
C GLU A 137 8.43 -8.07 -16.63
N VAL A 138 8.44 -7.14 -15.67
CA VAL A 138 7.37 -6.99 -14.69
C VAL A 138 6.72 -5.63 -14.88
N ALA A 139 5.49 -5.65 -15.40
CA ALA A 139 4.70 -4.46 -15.59
C ALA A 139 4.19 -3.93 -14.24
N ILE A 140 4.35 -2.63 -14.04
CA ILE A 140 3.93 -1.90 -12.85
C ILE A 140 2.93 -0.83 -13.28
N GLY A 141 1.76 -0.80 -12.63
CA GLY A 141 0.72 0.18 -12.88
C GLY A 141 1.08 1.53 -12.26
N ILE A 142 1.89 2.32 -12.97
CA ILE A 142 2.21 3.72 -12.67
C ILE A 142 1.67 4.58 -13.80
N SER A 143 0.79 5.53 -13.49
CA SER A 143 0.24 6.50 -14.43
C SER A 143 1.11 7.76 -14.52
N LEU A 144 0.89 8.59 -15.53
CA LEU A 144 1.73 9.75 -15.83
C LEU A 144 1.83 10.74 -14.67
N ASP A 145 0.74 10.92 -13.93
CA ASP A 145 0.67 11.75 -12.71
C ASP A 145 1.49 11.19 -11.54
N GLU A 146 1.96 9.95 -11.63
CA GLU A 146 2.80 9.28 -10.64
C GLU A 146 4.21 8.94 -11.17
N VAL A 147 4.63 9.53 -12.29
CA VAL A 147 5.90 9.19 -12.98
C VAL A 147 7.13 9.23 -12.06
N GLY A 148 7.17 10.13 -11.10
CA GLY A 148 8.24 10.22 -10.09
C GLY A 148 8.43 8.96 -9.24
N ARG A 149 7.47 8.03 -9.26
CA ARG A 149 7.52 6.74 -8.54
C ARG A 149 8.12 5.61 -9.38
N ALA A 150 8.30 5.80 -10.68
CA ALA A 150 8.92 4.81 -11.55
C ALA A 150 10.38 4.61 -11.14
N ARG A 151 10.76 3.36 -10.93
CA ARG A 151 12.13 2.97 -10.56
C ARG A 151 12.49 1.67 -11.27
N ASP A 152 13.75 1.53 -11.62
CA ASP A 152 14.28 0.28 -12.12
C ASP A 152 14.28 -0.81 -11.04
N SER A 153 14.38 -2.05 -11.49
CA SER A 153 14.51 -3.18 -10.57
C SER A 153 15.91 -3.19 -9.94
N ASP A 154 15.97 -3.54 -8.65
CA ASP A 154 17.20 -3.74 -7.89
C ASP A 154 17.86 -5.12 -8.14
N VAL A 155 17.29 -5.95 -9.04
CA VAL A 155 17.80 -7.29 -9.37
C VAL A 155 17.88 -7.50 -10.88
N ARG A 156 18.94 -8.17 -11.34
CA ARG A 156 19.23 -8.36 -12.78
C ARG A 156 18.21 -9.22 -13.53
N TYR A 157 17.54 -10.14 -12.84
CA TYR A 157 16.56 -11.05 -13.43
C TYR A 157 15.15 -10.46 -13.53
N MET A 158 14.98 -9.16 -13.22
CA MET A 158 13.73 -8.43 -13.40
C MET A 158 14.01 -7.09 -14.06
N ARG A 159 13.13 -6.66 -14.96
CA ARG A 159 13.07 -5.31 -15.50
C ARG A 159 11.67 -4.77 -15.30
N HIS A 160 11.55 -3.59 -14.73
CA HIS A 160 10.26 -2.94 -14.59
C HIS A 160 9.90 -2.26 -15.93
N VAL A 161 8.64 -2.45 -16.34
CA VAL A 161 8.04 -1.76 -17.50
C VAL A 161 6.78 -1.05 -17.04
N PHE A 162 6.45 0.06 -17.70
CA PHE A 162 5.38 0.96 -17.24
C PHE A 162 4.37 1.24 -18.37
N PRO A 163 3.49 0.29 -18.71
CA PRO A 163 2.61 0.40 -19.87
C PRO A 163 1.74 1.66 -19.90
N LEU A 164 1.32 2.17 -18.73
CA LEU A 164 0.52 3.39 -18.66
C LEU A 164 1.34 4.65 -18.95
N LEU A 165 2.64 4.65 -18.68
CA LEU A 165 3.56 5.74 -19.08
C LEU A 165 3.77 5.72 -20.60
N ASP A 166 3.92 4.53 -21.19
CA ASP A 166 4.08 4.38 -22.64
C ASP A 166 2.84 4.90 -23.38
N LEU A 167 1.63 4.65 -22.83
CA LEU A 167 0.36 5.16 -23.33
C LEU A 167 0.10 6.64 -22.94
N ARG A 168 0.95 7.26 -22.11
CA ARG A 168 0.77 8.59 -21.53
C ARG A 168 -0.54 8.76 -20.75
N TRP A 169 -1.02 7.68 -20.15
CA TRP A 169 -2.27 7.69 -19.39
C TRP A 169 -2.07 8.24 -17.99
N ARG A 170 -3.03 9.08 -17.60
CA ARG A 170 -3.20 9.57 -16.24
C ARG A 170 -4.11 8.63 -15.46
N ARG A 171 -4.19 8.84 -14.15
CA ARG A 171 -5.09 8.07 -13.30
C ARG A 171 -6.56 8.25 -13.71
N GLU A 172 -6.95 9.44 -14.16
CA GLU A 172 -8.31 9.71 -14.64
C GLU A 172 -8.67 8.86 -15.88
N ASP A 173 -7.75 8.66 -16.82
CA ASP A 173 -7.93 7.79 -17.98
C ASP A 173 -8.14 6.34 -17.53
N CYS A 174 -7.38 5.89 -16.52
CA CYS A 174 -7.54 4.57 -15.94
C CYS A 174 -8.92 4.40 -15.29
N VAL A 175 -9.40 5.40 -14.55
CA VAL A 175 -10.73 5.37 -13.91
C VAL A 175 -11.84 5.32 -14.96
N ALA A 176 -11.74 6.16 -16.00
CA ALA A 176 -12.71 6.17 -17.11
C ALA A 176 -12.75 4.81 -17.82
N TYR A 177 -11.58 4.27 -18.18
CA TYR A 177 -11.49 2.97 -18.85
C TYR A 177 -12.06 1.83 -18.01
N LEU A 178 -11.80 1.80 -16.70
CA LEU A 178 -12.39 0.80 -15.82
C LEU A 178 -13.91 0.96 -15.71
N ALA A 179 -14.41 2.19 -15.65
CA ALA A 179 -15.86 2.46 -15.59
C ALA A 179 -16.59 2.00 -16.84
N GLU A 180 -16.04 2.25 -18.03
CA GLU A 180 -16.57 1.77 -19.33
C GLU A 180 -16.69 0.24 -19.39
N HIS A 181 -15.85 -0.47 -18.63
CA HIS A 181 -15.82 -1.92 -18.58
C HIS A 181 -16.46 -2.52 -17.32
N GLY A 182 -17.31 -1.76 -16.62
CA GLY A 182 -18.05 -2.22 -15.45
C GLY A 182 -17.24 -2.39 -14.17
N LEU A 183 -16.06 -1.74 -14.09
CA LEU A 183 -15.16 -1.76 -12.93
C LEU A 183 -14.99 -0.37 -12.30
N GLY A 184 -15.96 0.52 -12.44
CA GLY A 184 -15.91 1.89 -11.90
C GLY A 184 -15.87 1.97 -10.37
N ASP A 185 -16.19 0.88 -9.68
CA ASP A 185 -16.14 0.72 -8.23
C ASP A 185 -14.81 0.14 -7.72
N THR A 186 -13.74 0.19 -8.54
CA THR A 186 -12.42 -0.33 -8.17
C THR A 186 -11.92 0.29 -6.85
N PRO A 187 -11.62 -0.54 -5.83
CA PRO A 187 -11.21 -0.05 -4.52
C PRO A 187 -9.78 0.49 -4.52
N LYS A 188 -9.44 1.26 -3.48
CA LYS A 188 -8.05 1.57 -3.18
C LYS A 188 -7.35 0.32 -2.65
N SER A 189 -6.27 -0.10 -3.30
CA SER A 189 -5.47 -1.25 -2.86
C SER A 189 -4.52 -0.83 -1.75
N SER A 190 -4.82 -1.23 -0.53
CA SER A 190 -3.95 -1.07 0.66
C SER A 190 -4.49 -1.88 1.82
N CYS A 191 -3.61 -2.41 2.68
CA CYS A 191 -4.01 -3.16 3.88
C CYS A 191 -4.96 -2.35 4.76
N ILE A 192 -5.88 -3.02 5.50
CA ILE A 192 -6.83 -2.36 6.42
C ILE A 192 -6.11 -1.41 7.38
N GLY A 193 -5.07 -1.85 8.07
CA GLY A 193 -4.32 -1.05 9.04
C GLY A 193 -3.12 -0.31 8.44
N CYS A 194 -3.20 0.18 7.20
CA CYS A 194 -2.11 0.97 6.63
C CYS A 194 -2.09 2.38 7.21
N PRO A 195 -0.98 2.84 7.84
CA PRO A 195 -0.91 4.20 8.39
C PRO A 195 -1.01 5.33 7.36
N PHE A 196 -0.85 5.02 6.07
CA PHE A 196 -1.03 5.99 4.97
C PHE A 196 -2.48 6.15 4.50
N HIS A 197 -3.45 5.69 5.28
CA HIS A 197 -4.84 6.04 5.05
C HIS A 197 -5.12 7.47 5.50
N ASN A 198 -5.95 8.16 4.73
CA ASN A 198 -6.47 9.48 5.09
C ASN A 198 -7.79 9.36 5.87
N ASP A 199 -8.26 10.49 6.39
CA ASP A 199 -9.51 10.58 7.15
C ASP A 199 -10.72 10.05 6.35
N GLY A 200 -10.75 10.29 5.03
CA GLY A 200 -11.82 9.81 4.15
C GLY A 200 -11.90 8.28 4.09
N PHE A 201 -10.75 7.60 3.98
CA PHE A 201 -10.71 6.14 4.03
C PHE A 201 -11.20 5.60 5.39
N TRP A 202 -10.72 6.18 6.49
CA TRP A 202 -11.13 5.77 7.83
C TRP A 202 -12.62 6.01 8.08
N ALA A 203 -13.16 7.13 7.59
CA ALA A 203 -14.59 7.43 7.67
C ALA A 203 -15.44 6.45 6.86
N ASP A 204 -15.02 6.15 5.62
CA ASP A 204 -15.68 5.16 4.77
C ASP A 204 -15.63 3.75 5.38
N LEU A 205 -14.47 3.34 5.94
CA LEU A 205 -14.30 2.05 6.60
C LEU A 205 -15.25 1.95 7.81
N LYS A 206 -15.30 2.98 8.66
CA LYS A 206 -16.18 3.05 9.83
C LYS A 206 -17.66 2.96 9.45
N ALA A 207 -18.05 3.64 8.37
CA ALA A 207 -19.44 3.70 7.95
C ALA A 207 -19.92 2.46 7.18
N ARG A 208 -19.06 1.89 6.33
CA ARG A 208 -19.45 0.85 5.35
C ARG A 208 -18.96 -0.55 5.69
N SER A 209 -17.94 -0.66 6.53
CA SER A 209 -17.32 -1.94 6.92
C SER A 209 -17.04 -1.97 8.42
N PRO A 210 -18.07 -1.96 9.30
CA PRO A 210 -17.88 -1.85 10.75
C PRO A 210 -16.99 -2.95 11.34
N ALA A 211 -17.01 -4.16 10.78
CA ALA A 211 -16.16 -5.26 11.22
C ALA A 211 -14.67 -5.00 10.93
N GLU A 212 -14.35 -4.48 9.74
CA GLU A 212 -12.98 -4.10 9.37
C GLU A 212 -12.49 -2.88 10.17
N TRP A 213 -13.39 -1.95 10.46
CA TRP A 213 -13.10 -0.83 11.36
C TRP A 213 -12.77 -1.31 12.76
N ALA A 214 -13.58 -2.22 13.33
CA ALA A 214 -13.35 -2.80 14.65
C ALA A 214 -11.99 -3.55 14.68
N ASP A 215 -11.68 -4.30 13.63
CA ASP A 215 -10.39 -5.00 13.49
C ASP A 215 -9.19 -4.03 13.42
N ALA A 216 -9.34 -2.88 12.73
CA ALA A 216 -8.32 -1.84 12.71
C ALA A 216 -8.11 -1.17 14.08
N VAL A 217 -9.20 -0.90 14.82
CA VAL A 217 -9.17 -0.34 16.17
C VAL A 217 -8.50 -1.31 17.16
N ASP A 218 -8.85 -2.59 17.07
CA ASP A 218 -8.24 -3.65 17.89
C ASP A 218 -6.73 -3.73 17.62
N PHE A 219 -6.33 -3.73 16.35
CA PHE A 219 -4.92 -3.73 15.99
C PHE A 219 -4.19 -2.46 16.47
N ASP A 220 -4.79 -1.27 16.32
CA ASP A 220 -4.21 -0.01 16.79
C ASP A 220 -3.97 -0.04 18.30
N THR A 221 -4.88 -0.66 19.04
CA THR A 221 -4.74 -0.85 20.49
C THR A 221 -3.65 -1.85 20.83
N ALA A 222 -3.63 -3.00 20.17
CA ALA A 222 -2.67 -4.08 20.42
C ALA A 222 -1.22 -3.67 20.10
N ILE A 223 -1.02 -2.89 19.01
CA ILE A 223 0.32 -2.44 18.58
C ILE A 223 0.84 -1.22 19.35
N ARG A 224 0.09 -0.69 20.31
CA ARG A 224 0.39 0.55 21.03
C ARG A 224 1.80 0.61 21.61
N HIS A 225 2.30 -0.51 22.09
CA HIS A 225 3.65 -0.62 22.66
C HIS A 225 4.67 -1.22 21.66
N GLY A 226 4.34 -1.21 20.36
CA GLY A 226 5.21 -1.65 19.27
C GLY A 226 5.27 -3.17 19.12
N SER A 227 6.45 -3.68 18.76
CA SER A 227 6.65 -5.09 18.43
C SER A 227 6.38 -6.03 19.62
N ALA A 228 5.46 -6.98 19.46
CA ALA A 228 5.18 -8.01 20.46
C ALA A 228 6.45 -8.83 20.77
N ARG A 229 7.26 -9.16 19.75
CA ARG A 229 8.54 -9.85 19.94
C ARG A 229 9.53 -9.05 20.75
N ALA A 230 9.73 -7.77 20.42
CA ALA A 230 10.67 -6.93 21.17
C ALA A 230 10.26 -6.78 22.65
N ASN A 231 8.96 -6.72 22.91
CA ASN A 231 8.41 -6.69 24.27
C ASN A 231 8.64 -8.01 24.99
N ALA A 232 8.44 -9.15 24.33
CA ALA A 232 8.69 -10.48 24.89
C ALA A 232 10.19 -10.74 25.16
N ASP A 233 11.08 -10.21 24.29
CA ASP A 233 12.54 -10.29 24.44
C ASP A 233 13.09 -9.30 25.50
N GLY A 234 12.23 -8.53 26.19
CA GLY A 234 12.63 -7.54 27.19
C GLY A 234 13.33 -6.28 26.62
N GLN A 235 13.20 -6.08 25.31
CA GLN A 235 13.79 -4.93 24.59
C GLN A 235 12.70 -4.11 23.88
N PRO A 236 11.73 -3.52 24.61
CA PRO A 236 10.61 -2.83 24.01
C PRO A 236 11.06 -1.62 23.18
N LEU A 237 10.36 -1.39 22.10
CA LEU A 237 10.54 -0.15 21.33
C LEU A 237 10.10 1.04 22.17
N ARG A 238 10.88 2.12 22.14
CA ARG A 238 10.58 3.34 22.89
C ARG A 238 9.38 4.07 22.27
N GLY A 239 8.47 4.56 23.10
CA GLY A 239 7.32 5.36 22.71
C GLY A 239 6.04 4.55 22.47
N ARG A 240 5.01 5.24 21.97
CA ARG A 240 3.70 4.69 21.63
C ARG A 240 3.49 4.75 20.12
N TYR A 241 2.74 3.80 19.59
CA TYR A 241 2.54 3.64 18.15
C TYR A 241 1.06 3.70 17.79
N TYR A 242 0.75 4.32 16.65
CA TYR A 242 -0.60 4.64 16.23
C TYR A 242 -0.76 4.43 14.73
N LEU A 243 -1.95 4.03 14.30
CA LEU A 243 -2.28 3.96 12.87
C LEU A 243 -2.55 5.33 12.26
N HIS A 244 -2.97 6.32 13.07
CA HIS A 244 -3.36 7.63 12.57
C HIS A 244 -2.37 8.75 12.94
N ALA A 245 -2.23 9.74 12.05
CA ALA A 245 -1.29 10.85 12.19
C ALA A 245 -1.55 11.74 13.43
N GLN A 246 -2.77 11.77 13.95
CA GLN A 246 -3.11 12.50 15.18
C GLN A 246 -2.46 11.89 16.44
N ARG A 247 -1.97 10.64 16.37
CA ARG A 247 -1.33 9.93 17.50
C ARG A 247 -2.22 9.83 18.74
N VAL A 248 -3.48 9.58 18.49
CA VAL A 248 -4.49 9.17 19.48
C VAL A 248 -5.05 7.80 19.10
N PRO A 249 -5.70 7.06 20.02
CA PRO A 249 -6.39 5.82 19.68
C PRO A 249 -7.31 6.00 18.49
N LEU A 250 -7.34 5.02 17.56
CA LEU A 250 -8.00 5.16 16.27
C LEU A 250 -9.52 5.46 16.41
N ASP A 251 -10.15 4.91 17.42
CA ASP A 251 -11.56 5.15 17.78
C ASP A 251 -11.84 6.57 18.30
N GLN A 252 -10.80 7.27 18.77
CA GLN A 252 -10.86 8.65 19.29
C GLN A 252 -10.43 9.69 18.25
N VAL A 253 -10.00 9.25 17.07
CA VAL A 253 -9.60 10.17 16.00
C VAL A 253 -10.79 11.01 15.53
N VAL A 254 -10.60 12.32 15.46
CA VAL A 254 -11.55 13.24 14.83
C VAL A 254 -11.35 13.16 13.33
N LEU A 255 -12.17 12.35 12.67
CA LEU A 255 -12.15 12.19 11.21
C LEU A 255 -12.79 13.43 10.57
N ARG A 256 -12.00 14.19 9.82
CA ARG A 256 -12.46 15.40 9.13
C ARG A 256 -13.25 15.01 7.89
N PRO A 257 -14.40 15.65 7.61
CA PRO A 257 -15.12 15.43 6.37
C PRO A 257 -14.22 15.82 5.19
N ARG A 258 -14.32 15.07 4.11
CA ARG A 258 -13.52 15.19 2.90
C ARG A 258 -13.73 16.55 2.23
N ASN A 259 -12.94 17.56 2.58
CA ASN A 259 -12.83 18.79 1.81
C ASN A 259 -11.83 18.58 0.67
N ARG A 260 -12.34 18.42 -0.57
CA ARG A 260 -11.62 18.24 -1.84
C ARG A 260 -10.63 17.03 -1.87
N ARG A 261 -10.58 16.36 -2.99
CA ARG A 261 -9.63 15.28 -3.28
C ARG A 261 -8.20 15.79 -3.11
N SER A 262 -7.53 15.40 -2.04
CA SER A 262 -6.08 15.54 -1.97
C SER A 262 -5.44 14.67 -3.07
N PRO A 263 -4.42 15.13 -3.77
CA PRO A 263 -3.67 14.29 -4.71
C PRO A 263 -3.23 12.95 -4.09
N ASN A 264 -2.95 12.93 -2.77
CA ASN A 264 -2.56 11.73 -2.02
C ASN A 264 -3.71 10.76 -1.72
N ASP A 265 -4.97 11.18 -1.83
CA ASP A 265 -6.15 10.32 -1.62
C ASP A 265 -6.25 9.20 -2.65
N SER A 266 -5.59 9.38 -3.78
CA SER A 266 -5.62 8.49 -4.92
C SER A 266 -4.48 7.47 -4.94
N LEU A 267 -3.43 7.65 -4.13
CA LEU A 267 -2.24 6.81 -4.17
C LEU A 267 -2.51 5.43 -3.56
N GLY A 268 -2.53 4.40 -4.41
CA GLY A 268 -2.57 3.00 -3.98
C GLY A 268 -1.19 2.54 -3.47
N CYS A 269 -1.18 1.54 -2.59
CA CYS A 269 0.05 0.91 -2.11
C CYS A 269 0.39 -0.31 -2.98
N GLY A 270 1.04 -0.10 -4.13
CA GLY A 270 1.58 -1.21 -4.93
C GLY A 270 2.94 -1.68 -4.41
N PRO A 271 3.39 -2.91 -4.76
CA PRO A 271 4.64 -3.50 -4.28
C PRO A 271 5.87 -2.65 -4.59
N PHE A 272 5.94 -2.06 -5.78
CA PHE A 272 7.08 -1.25 -6.23
C PHE A 272 6.76 0.25 -6.31
N THR A 273 5.57 0.66 -5.89
CA THR A 273 5.02 2.01 -6.06
C THR A 273 4.65 2.68 -4.76
N CYS A 274 5.11 2.17 -3.62
CA CYS A 274 4.79 2.74 -2.34
C CYS A 274 5.46 4.12 -2.16
N PRO A 275 4.74 5.19 -1.80
CA PRO A 275 5.32 6.52 -1.63
C PRO A 275 6.42 6.53 -0.56
N HIS A 276 7.42 7.37 -0.76
CA HIS A 276 8.47 7.60 0.24
C HIS A 276 7.86 8.37 1.43
N PRO A 277 8.33 8.18 2.68
CA PRO A 277 7.82 8.89 3.86
C PRO A 277 7.83 10.42 3.75
N SER A 278 8.76 10.99 2.96
CA SER A 278 8.87 12.43 2.71
C SER A 278 7.79 12.99 1.77
N GLU A 279 7.06 12.14 1.03
CA GLU A 279 6.09 12.58 0.01
C GLU A 279 4.64 12.51 0.50
N SER A 280 4.38 11.95 1.69
CA SER A 280 3.02 11.61 2.16
C SER A 280 2.57 12.31 3.44
N VAL A 281 3.33 13.24 3.98
CA VAL A 281 2.93 13.98 5.18
C VAL A 281 2.41 15.34 4.75
N ASP A 282 1.10 15.53 4.76
CA ASP A 282 0.53 16.87 4.77
C ASP A 282 1.15 17.64 5.95
N PRO A 283 1.62 18.87 5.76
CA PRO A 283 2.15 19.65 6.86
C PRO A 283 1.04 19.79 7.92
N VAL A 284 1.36 19.35 9.14
CA VAL A 284 0.50 19.56 10.31
C VAL A 284 0.21 21.05 10.38
N PRO A 285 -1.05 21.50 10.32
CA PRO A 285 -1.35 22.92 10.48
C PRO A 285 -0.79 23.38 11.82
N PRO A 286 -0.23 24.60 11.90
CA PRO A 286 0.28 25.16 13.15
C PRO A 286 -0.82 25.12 14.20
N GLU A 287 -0.46 24.76 15.42
CA GLU A 287 -1.36 24.84 16.57
C GLU A 287 -1.95 26.25 16.64
N PRO A 288 -3.23 26.41 17.03
CA PRO A 288 -3.76 27.73 17.30
C PRO A 288 -2.91 28.37 18.41
N THR A 289 -2.21 29.44 18.06
CA THR A 289 -1.51 30.26 19.05
C THR A 289 -2.56 30.83 19.97
N ASP A 290 -2.45 30.56 21.25
CA ASP A 290 -3.18 31.25 22.32
C ASP A 290 -2.80 32.74 22.29
N ALA A 291 -3.46 33.50 21.43
CA ALA A 291 -3.39 34.96 21.42
C ALA A 291 -4.66 35.49 22.07
N GLY A 292 -4.56 35.84 23.34
CA GLY A 292 -5.61 36.65 23.94
C GLY A 292 -5.85 36.49 25.43
N ALA A 293 -4.82 36.51 26.26
CA ALA A 293 -5.00 36.99 27.63
C ALA A 293 -4.85 38.51 27.63
N ALA A 294 -5.95 39.21 27.37
CA ALA A 294 -5.99 40.65 27.50
C ALA A 294 -5.87 41.05 28.97
N THR A 295 -4.83 41.79 29.28
CA THR A 295 -4.63 42.52 30.51
C THR A 295 -5.76 43.53 30.75
N ALA A 296 -6.62 43.22 31.74
CA ALA A 296 -7.51 44.21 32.30
C ALA A 296 -6.72 45.19 33.15
N GLY A 297 -6.65 46.44 32.70
CA GLY A 297 -6.00 47.52 33.39
C GLY A 297 -6.69 47.83 34.73
N ARG A 298 -5.89 48.03 35.75
CA ARG A 298 -6.26 48.71 37.00
C ARG A 298 -6.15 50.19 36.74
N GLU A 299 -7.27 50.89 36.79
CA GLU A 299 -7.31 52.31 37.03
C GLU A 299 -7.44 52.54 38.53
N VAL A 300 -6.54 53.39 39.09
CA VAL A 300 -6.57 53.91 40.46
C VAL A 300 -7.07 55.35 40.35
N ALA A 301 -8.07 55.64 41.15
CA ALA A 301 -8.36 56.99 41.61
C ALA A 301 -8.52 56.95 43.15
#